data_f63e3dfb0e6dabef9074ae394e72086d
#
_entry.id   f63e3dfb0e6dabef9074ae394e72086d
#
_cell.length_a   1.000
_cell.length_b   1.000
_cell.length_c   1.000
_cell.angle_alpha   90.00
_cell.angle_beta   90.00
_cell.angle_gamma   90.00
#
_symmetry.space_group_name_H-M   'P 1'
#
loop_
_entity.id
_entity.type
_entity.pdbx_description
1 polymer ?
#
loop_
_entity_poly.entity_id
_entity_poly.type
_entity_poly.pdbx_seq_one_letter_code
_entity_poly.pdbx_strand_id
1 'polypeptide(L)'
;MIREIIFAAAALLLLQIGLTVAVYQQQAVHLESTAPNSAFLSFAPESITSIQINGSDNATLLLQKGDKGWIMPKAFSAPASQRQVDDLLHKLANARQGLAVATSKGAAKRFKTAQDNFERHIILKQGDSVAEDFYLGTSAGMRNSHARKADQQAVVSIPVGSHEVDTDADSWLDRSLADLNKDDLKALSLDDISLTKNKEGDKENWILTGASKEDTKQEAVEKLLNQVTAISVQSVLDPVQSAKLFTQDPAVQFTVTKQNDSKVTYAFAQQDDYFVLKMSDNALYFKVGKWLVEDLTEAKREKLLVRDKEEPKAEPVVQETQPVEQSAKQEEGTQAQAEKPVQQEAPSEKVAVPEEPKVEPVVQETQPVEQSVKQEEVTQEQTEKPVQQEAPSKKVT
;
A
#
# COMPACT_ATOMS: atom_id res chain seq x y z
N MET A 1 -23.08 61.56 48.61
CA MET A 1 -23.86 60.42 48.10
C MET A 1 -23.97 60.43 46.57
N ILE A 2 -24.55 61.41 45.87
CA ILE A 2 -24.73 61.38 44.40
C ILE A 2 -23.37 61.35 43.66
N ARG A 3 -22.35 62.08 44.10
CA ARG A 3 -21.02 62.12 43.47
C ARG A 3 -20.28 60.76 43.58
N GLU A 4 -20.41 60.05 44.67
CA GLU A 4 -19.80 58.74 44.89
C GLU A 4 -20.46 57.66 44.03
N ILE A 5 -21.79 57.73 43.83
CA ILE A 5 -22.53 56.85 42.93
C ILE A 5 -22.10 57.09 41.49
N ILE A 6 -21.88 58.33 41.07
CA ILE A 6 -21.39 58.68 39.73
C ILE A 6 -19.96 58.12 39.50
N PHE A 7 -19.07 58.28 40.49
CA PHE A 7 -17.72 57.71 40.39
C PHE A 7 -17.72 56.17 40.35
N ALA A 8 -18.56 55.52 41.15
CA ALA A 8 -18.69 54.09 41.12
C ALA A 8 -19.26 53.55 39.76
N ALA A 9 -20.25 54.28 39.22
CA ALA A 9 -20.81 53.95 37.90
C ALA A 9 -19.80 54.17 36.76
N ALA A 10 -19.01 55.25 36.83
CA ALA A 10 -17.92 55.48 35.84
C ALA A 10 -16.81 54.41 35.92
N ALA A 11 -16.42 54.00 37.13
CA ALA A 11 -15.43 52.93 37.30
C ALA A 11 -15.95 51.57 36.79
N LEU A 12 -17.22 51.25 36.99
CA LEU A 12 -17.86 50.04 36.47
C LEU A 12 -17.92 50.06 34.93
N LEU A 13 -18.23 51.21 34.34
CA LEU A 13 -18.26 51.37 32.88
C LEU A 13 -16.87 51.22 32.25
N LEU A 14 -15.83 51.77 32.86
CA LEU A 14 -14.45 51.60 32.43
C LEU A 14 -14.00 50.11 32.54
N LEU A 15 -14.39 49.41 33.59
CA LEU A 15 -14.13 48.00 33.77
C LEU A 15 -14.82 47.16 32.68
N GLN A 16 -16.07 47.49 32.35
CA GLN A 16 -16.82 46.81 31.27
C GLN A 16 -16.18 47.06 29.90
N ILE A 17 -15.75 48.28 29.61
CA ILE A 17 -15.06 48.63 28.37
C ILE A 17 -13.73 47.84 28.29
N GLY A 18 -12.94 47.81 29.38
CA GLY A 18 -11.69 47.05 29.43
C GLY A 18 -11.89 45.56 29.20
N LEU A 19 -12.91 44.98 29.83
CA LEU A 19 -13.27 43.57 29.64
C LEU A 19 -13.72 43.27 28.21
N THR A 20 -14.53 44.17 27.63
CA THR A 20 -15.03 44.02 26.25
C THR A 20 -13.88 44.10 25.25
N VAL A 21 -12.93 45.04 25.44
CA VAL A 21 -11.75 45.17 24.58
C VAL A 21 -10.85 43.94 24.71
N ALA A 22 -10.63 43.40 25.92
CA ALA A 22 -9.84 42.20 26.14
C ALA A 22 -10.47 40.96 25.46
N VAL A 23 -11.79 40.78 25.58
CA VAL A 23 -12.54 39.70 24.92
C VAL A 23 -12.51 39.88 23.40
N TYR A 24 -12.65 41.12 22.91
CA TYR A 24 -12.61 41.40 21.47
C TYR A 24 -11.24 41.16 20.87
N GLN A 25 -10.15 41.51 21.55
CA GLN A 25 -8.79 41.22 21.12
C GLN A 25 -8.52 39.69 21.09
N GLN A 26 -8.99 38.96 22.10
CA GLN A 26 -8.89 37.52 22.13
C GLN A 26 -9.67 36.82 20.98
N GLN A 27 -10.85 37.35 20.64
CA GLN A 27 -11.65 36.86 19.51
C GLN A 27 -11.03 37.27 18.16
N ALA A 28 -10.43 38.46 18.04
CA ALA A 28 -9.79 38.89 16.81
C ALA A 28 -8.58 38.01 16.44
N VAL A 29 -7.76 37.64 17.43
CA VAL A 29 -6.63 36.70 17.23
C VAL A 29 -7.13 35.30 16.77
N HIS A 30 -8.27 34.85 17.32
CA HIS A 30 -8.87 33.58 16.86
C HIS A 30 -9.50 33.67 15.47
N LEU A 31 -10.05 34.80 15.08
CA LEU A 31 -10.66 35.01 13.77
C LEU A 31 -9.62 35.10 12.65
N GLU A 32 -8.45 35.70 12.90
CA GLU A 32 -7.36 35.74 11.90
C GLU A 32 -6.79 34.37 11.63
N SER A 33 -6.64 33.51 12.66
CA SER A 33 -6.13 32.13 12.47
C SER A 33 -7.13 31.19 11.80
N THR A 34 -8.41 31.58 11.69
CA THR A 34 -9.47 30.79 11.05
C THR A 34 -10.04 31.44 9.80
N ALA A 35 -9.37 32.47 9.26
CA ALA A 35 -9.78 33.11 8.02
C ALA A 35 -9.87 32.08 6.88
N PRO A 36 -10.96 32.07 6.10
CA PRO A 36 -11.10 31.15 4.99
C PRO A 36 -9.98 31.36 3.99
N ASN A 37 -9.52 30.25 3.39
CA ASN A 37 -8.42 30.22 2.42
C ASN A 37 -7.03 30.60 2.96
N SER A 38 -6.87 30.74 4.29
CA SER A 38 -5.54 30.84 4.92
C SER A 38 -4.87 29.46 5.00
N ALA A 39 -3.54 29.43 5.16
CA ALA A 39 -2.81 28.18 5.38
C ALA A 39 -3.27 27.53 6.68
N PHE A 40 -3.57 26.24 6.64
CA PHE A 40 -3.92 25.48 7.85
C PHE A 40 -2.68 25.19 8.71
N LEU A 41 -1.55 24.82 8.08
CA LEU A 41 -0.26 24.55 8.73
C LEU A 41 0.79 25.55 8.21
N SER A 42 1.90 25.69 8.97
CA SER A 42 2.99 26.62 8.63
C SER A 42 4.35 25.98 8.88
N PHE A 43 4.83 25.21 7.93
CA PHE A 43 6.13 24.55 7.97
C PHE A 43 6.72 24.42 6.54
N ALA A 44 8.02 24.20 6.46
CA ALA A 44 8.69 23.87 5.20
C ALA A 44 8.78 22.34 5.06
N PRO A 45 8.26 21.73 3.99
CA PRO A 45 8.24 20.27 3.81
C PRO A 45 9.61 19.61 4.01
N GLU A 46 10.65 20.20 3.45
CA GLU A 46 12.03 19.72 3.51
C GLU A 46 12.66 19.75 4.92
N SER A 47 12.11 20.57 5.83
CA SER A 47 12.59 20.68 7.20
C SER A 47 12.08 19.56 8.12
N ILE A 48 11.03 18.85 7.70
CA ILE A 48 10.45 17.78 8.50
C ILE A 48 11.35 16.55 8.47
N THR A 49 11.63 16.03 9.67
CA THR A 49 12.46 14.86 9.88
C THR A 49 11.72 13.66 10.46
N SER A 50 10.49 13.87 10.98
CA SER A 50 9.66 12.79 11.50
C SER A 50 8.18 13.12 11.37
N ILE A 51 7.39 12.11 11.02
CA ILE A 51 5.93 12.13 10.94
C ILE A 51 5.42 11.00 11.82
N GLN A 52 4.65 11.33 12.84
CA GLN A 52 3.93 10.35 13.65
C GLN A 52 2.45 10.45 13.33
N ILE A 53 1.84 9.32 13.00
CA ILE A 53 0.41 9.19 12.70
C ILE A 53 -0.17 8.20 13.70
N ASN A 54 -1.13 8.65 14.52
CA ASN A 54 -1.84 7.80 15.45
C ASN A 54 -3.28 7.62 14.95
N GLY A 55 -3.75 6.39 14.91
CA GLY A 55 -5.12 6.01 14.58
C GLY A 55 -6.04 5.98 15.81
N SER A 56 -7.34 5.97 15.57
CA SER A 56 -8.38 5.82 16.62
C SER A 56 -8.36 4.46 17.32
N ASP A 57 -7.73 3.47 16.71
CA ASP A 57 -7.57 2.08 17.17
C ASP A 57 -6.27 1.85 17.95
N ASN A 58 -5.57 2.92 18.35
CA ASN A 58 -4.25 2.93 18.96
C ASN A 58 -3.10 2.45 18.03
N ALA A 59 -3.37 2.23 16.75
CA ALA A 59 -2.31 2.02 15.78
C ALA A 59 -1.43 3.28 15.69
N THR A 60 -0.14 3.09 15.53
CA THR A 60 0.82 4.20 15.40
C THR A 60 1.83 3.88 14.32
N LEU A 61 1.86 4.71 13.31
CA LEU A 61 2.93 4.75 12.32
C LEU A 61 3.94 5.84 12.68
N LEU A 62 5.21 5.53 12.57
CA LEU A 62 6.31 6.49 12.64
C LEU A 62 7.10 6.42 11.33
N LEU A 63 7.15 7.55 10.61
CA LEU A 63 8.06 7.77 9.49
C LEU A 63 9.19 8.66 9.98
N GLN A 64 10.43 8.27 9.70
CA GLN A 64 11.61 9.02 10.13
C GLN A 64 12.58 9.17 8.96
N LYS A 65 13.12 10.36 8.79
CA LYS A 65 14.11 10.65 7.77
C LYS A 65 15.47 10.10 8.19
N GLY A 66 15.99 9.16 7.43
CA GLY A 66 17.32 8.58 7.59
C GLY A 66 18.28 9.09 6.52
N ASP A 67 19.50 8.56 6.50
CA ASP A 67 20.56 8.97 5.55
C ASP A 67 20.22 8.66 4.08
N LYS A 68 19.43 7.61 3.85
CA LYS A 68 19.06 7.13 2.50
C LYS A 68 17.60 7.44 2.12
N GLY A 69 16.90 8.26 2.89
CA GLY A 69 15.49 8.57 2.69
C GLY A 69 14.62 8.22 3.90
N TRP A 70 13.32 8.21 3.73
CA TRP A 70 12.38 7.91 4.79
C TRP A 70 12.35 6.42 5.14
N ILE A 71 12.29 6.11 6.42
CA ILE A 71 12.20 4.76 6.96
C ILE A 71 11.04 4.64 7.96
N MET A 72 10.65 3.41 8.24
CA MET A 72 9.63 3.06 9.24
C MET A 72 10.28 2.29 10.40
N PRO A 73 10.75 2.97 11.48
CA PRO A 73 11.50 2.33 12.56
C PRO A 73 10.76 1.17 13.22
N LYS A 74 9.43 1.28 13.36
CA LYS A 74 8.59 0.24 13.99
C LYS A 74 8.27 -0.94 13.05
N ALA A 75 8.54 -0.80 11.75
CA ALA A 75 8.40 -1.84 10.73
C ALA A 75 9.78 -2.29 10.25
N PHE A 76 10.62 -2.74 11.17
CA PHE A 76 11.99 -3.27 10.93
C PHE A 76 12.92 -2.29 10.20
N SER A 77 12.69 -0.98 10.35
CA SER A 77 13.38 0.10 9.61
C SER A 77 13.26 -0.02 8.10
N ALA A 78 12.15 -0.59 7.62
CA ALA A 78 11.90 -0.69 6.19
C ALA A 78 11.84 0.69 5.53
N PRO A 79 12.39 0.84 4.32
CA PRO A 79 12.26 2.08 3.54
C PRO A 79 10.80 2.41 3.25
N ALA A 80 10.42 3.66 3.48
CA ALA A 80 9.15 4.21 3.06
C ALA A 80 9.30 4.88 1.68
N SER A 81 8.20 4.90 0.92
CA SER A 81 8.14 5.56 -0.38
C SER A 81 8.42 7.06 -0.24
N GLN A 82 9.61 7.47 -0.64
CA GLN A 82 10.06 8.87 -0.58
C GLN A 82 9.03 9.79 -1.25
N ARG A 83 8.59 9.42 -2.46
CA ARG A 83 7.59 10.21 -3.22
C ARG A 83 6.29 10.37 -2.46
N GLN A 84 5.77 9.31 -1.85
CA GLN A 84 4.50 9.37 -1.13
C GLN A 84 4.58 10.26 0.12
N VAL A 85 5.71 10.19 0.84
CA VAL A 85 5.95 11.06 2.02
C VAL A 85 6.10 12.52 1.60
N ASP A 86 6.86 12.79 0.54
CA ASP A 86 7.05 14.14 0.02
C ASP A 86 5.72 14.72 -0.50
N ASP A 87 4.93 13.92 -1.23
CA ASP A 87 3.60 14.31 -1.71
C ASP A 87 2.67 14.68 -0.54
N LEU A 88 2.67 13.87 0.55
CA LEU A 88 1.90 14.19 1.76
C LEU A 88 2.36 15.51 2.40
N LEU A 89 3.66 15.68 2.61
CA LEU A 89 4.21 16.89 3.24
C LEU A 89 3.89 18.15 2.41
N HIS A 90 4.06 18.08 1.09
CA HIS A 90 3.70 19.18 0.20
C HIS A 90 2.20 19.48 0.22
N LYS A 91 1.37 18.45 0.26
CA LYS A 91 -0.08 18.60 0.34
C LYS A 91 -0.49 19.26 1.65
N LEU A 92 0.08 18.83 2.78
CA LEU A 92 -0.17 19.41 4.10
C LEU A 92 0.28 20.88 4.18
N ALA A 93 1.48 21.20 3.67
CA ALA A 93 2.00 22.58 3.66
C ALA A 93 1.14 23.52 2.80
N ASN A 94 0.57 23.01 1.71
CA ASN A 94 -0.30 23.77 0.82
C ASN A 94 -1.78 23.71 1.21
N ALA A 95 -2.14 22.97 2.28
CA ALA A 95 -3.54 22.86 2.69
C ALA A 95 -4.12 24.19 3.12
N ARG A 96 -5.19 24.61 2.44
CA ARG A 96 -5.95 25.82 2.78
C ARG A 96 -7.16 25.40 3.59
N GLN A 97 -7.39 26.11 4.69
CA GLN A 97 -8.54 25.84 5.54
C GLN A 97 -9.81 26.52 5.01
N GLY A 98 -10.94 25.82 5.14
CA GLY A 98 -12.26 26.40 4.94
C GLY A 98 -12.67 27.31 6.09
N LEU A 99 -13.93 27.73 6.07
CA LEU A 99 -14.55 28.41 7.22
C LEU A 99 -14.52 27.50 8.46
N ALA A 100 -14.42 28.12 9.65
CA ALA A 100 -14.59 27.39 10.89
C ALA A 100 -16.00 26.78 10.94
N VAL A 101 -16.07 25.46 11.00
CA VAL A 101 -17.33 24.70 11.08
C VAL A 101 -17.91 24.79 12.49
N ALA A 102 -17.03 24.82 13.49
CA ALA A 102 -17.41 24.93 14.89
C ALA A 102 -16.19 25.27 15.76
N THR A 103 -16.45 25.80 16.96
CA THR A 103 -15.43 26.24 17.93
C THR A 103 -15.63 25.65 19.34
N SER A 104 -16.61 24.77 19.53
CA SER A 104 -16.89 24.17 20.83
C SER A 104 -16.22 22.83 21.04
N LYS A 105 -15.88 22.47 22.29
CA LYS A 105 -15.34 21.17 22.66
C LYS A 105 -16.28 20.02 22.27
N GLY A 106 -17.60 20.19 22.38
CA GLY A 106 -18.59 19.21 21.96
C GLY A 106 -18.57 18.97 20.46
N ALA A 107 -18.33 20.02 19.67
CA ALA A 107 -18.19 19.91 18.23
C ALA A 107 -16.91 19.17 17.84
N ALA A 108 -15.78 19.40 18.51
CA ALA A 108 -14.54 18.65 18.26
C ALA A 108 -14.76 17.14 18.43
N LYS A 109 -15.50 16.71 19.44
CA LYS A 109 -15.88 15.30 19.62
C LYS A 109 -16.78 14.78 18.50
N ARG A 110 -17.79 15.56 18.11
CA ARG A 110 -18.73 15.20 17.03
C ARG A 110 -18.02 15.01 15.69
N PHE A 111 -17.05 15.88 15.39
CA PHE A 111 -16.26 15.79 14.16
C PHE A 111 -15.03 14.88 14.27
N LYS A 112 -14.86 14.18 15.41
CA LYS A 112 -13.72 13.32 15.70
C LYS A 112 -12.37 14.02 15.50
N THR A 113 -12.24 15.23 16.04
CA THR A 113 -11.01 16.04 16.08
C THR A 113 -10.59 16.38 17.49
N ALA A 114 -11.21 15.76 18.51
CA ALA A 114 -10.85 15.95 19.92
C ALA A 114 -9.66 15.07 20.30
N GLN A 115 -8.91 15.44 21.34
CA GLN A 115 -7.77 14.69 21.84
C GLN A 115 -8.13 13.26 22.27
N ASP A 116 -9.33 13.08 22.82
CA ASP A 116 -9.86 11.79 23.29
C ASP A 116 -10.80 11.11 22.27
N ASN A 117 -10.99 11.72 21.09
CA ASN A 117 -11.83 11.17 20.02
C ASN A 117 -11.44 11.78 18.68
N PHE A 118 -10.60 11.08 17.92
CA PHE A 118 -10.09 11.50 16.60
C PHE A 118 -10.07 10.30 15.63
N GLU A 119 -10.00 10.57 14.34
CA GLU A 119 -9.71 9.51 13.35
C GLU A 119 -8.19 9.37 13.13
N ARG A 120 -7.49 10.51 13.01
CA ARG A 120 -6.03 10.55 12.94
C ARG A 120 -5.50 11.70 13.80
N HIS A 121 -4.41 11.45 14.50
CA HIS A 121 -3.63 12.46 15.19
C HIS A 121 -2.23 12.50 14.59
N ILE A 122 -1.86 13.60 13.96
CA ILE A 122 -0.64 13.77 13.20
C ILE A 122 0.28 14.75 13.91
N ILE A 123 1.54 14.34 14.11
CA ILE A 123 2.59 15.16 14.69
C ILE A 123 3.75 15.22 13.70
N LEU A 124 4.07 16.41 13.22
CA LEU A 124 5.23 16.67 12.38
C LEU A 124 6.36 17.22 13.24
N LYS A 125 7.57 16.69 13.08
CA LYS A 125 8.74 17.16 13.84
C LYS A 125 9.87 17.61 12.93
N GLN A 126 10.61 18.61 13.40
CA GLN A 126 11.88 19.06 12.88
C GLN A 126 12.96 18.81 13.95
N GLY A 127 13.77 17.77 13.77
CA GLY A 127 14.60 17.24 14.85
C GLY A 127 13.74 16.80 16.04
N ASP A 128 14.06 17.31 17.23
CA ASP A 128 13.31 17.00 18.45
C ASP A 128 12.09 17.93 18.67
N SER A 129 11.98 19.02 17.89
CA SER A 129 10.94 20.02 18.05
C SER A 129 9.68 19.63 17.28
N VAL A 130 8.51 19.82 17.91
CA VAL A 130 7.22 19.69 17.22
C VAL A 130 7.02 20.94 16.33
N ALA A 131 6.92 20.71 15.03
CA ALA A 131 6.63 21.74 14.05
C ALA A 131 5.12 21.96 13.92
N GLU A 132 4.33 20.87 13.84
CA GLU A 132 2.87 20.92 13.76
C GLU A 132 2.26 19.73 14.51
N ASP A 133 1.12 19.97 15.14
CA ASP A 133 0.33 18.98 15.89
C ASP A 133 -1.15 19.22 15.59
N PHE A 134 -1.83 18.24 14.99
CA PHE A 134 -3.22 18.41 14.57
C PHE A 134 -3.97 17.08 14.45
N TYR A 135 -5.29 17.18 14.49
CA TYR A 135 -6.23 16.07 14.37
C TYR A 135 -6.97 16.15 13.05
N LEU A 136 -7.13 15.01 12.39
CA LEU A 136 -8.10 14.78 11.32
C LEU A 136 -9.25 13.95 11.86
N GLY A 137 -10.44 14.29 11.44
CA GLY A 137 -11.65 13.60 11.82
C GLY A 137 -12.52 13.23 10.63
N THR A 138 -13.85 13.29 10.82
CA THR A 138 -14.83 12.86 9.83
C THR A 138 -14.68 13.57 8.49
N SER A 139 -15.12 12.93 7.41
CA SER A 139 -15.16 13.53 6.07
C SER A 139 -15.95 14.83 6.05
N ALA A 140 -15.41 15.85 5.41
CA ALA A 140 -16.04 17.16 5.17
C ALA A 140 -16.43 17.35 3.69
N GLY A 141 -16.67 16.25 2.97
CA GLY A 141 -16.98 16.21 1.55
C GLY A 141 -15.90 15.43 0.77
N MET A 142 -15.98 15.49 -0.55
CA MET A 142 -15.05 14.74 -1.40
C MET A 142 -13.61 15.20 -1.16
N ARG A 143 -12.73 14.27 -0.74
CA ARG A 143 -11.30 14.48 -0.47
C ARG A 143 -10.98 15.52 0.61
N ASN A 144 -11.97 15.94 1.40
CA ASN A 144 -11.79 16.86 2.52
C ASN A 144 -12.09 16.13 3.83
N SER A 145 -11.38 16.53 4.89
CA SER A 145 -11.68 16.12 6.26
C SER A 145 -11.83 17.30 7.18
N HIS A 146 -12.60 17.12 8.24
CA HIS A 146 -12.56 18.06 9.36
C HIS A 146 -11.20 17.96 10.02
N ALA A 147 -10.62 19.10 10.36
CA ALA A 147 -9.30 19.19 10.98
C ALA A 147 -9.32 20.22 12.12
N ARG A 148 -8.45 20.01 13.11
CA ARG A 148 -8.27 20.92 14.24
C ARG A 148 -6.81 20.88 14.69
N LYS A 149 -6.16 22.03 14.84
CA LYS A 149 -4.85 22.10 15.49
C LYS A 149 -4.97 21.73 16.96
N ALA A 150 -3.96 21.08 17.54
CA ALA A 150 -4.01 20.61 18.93
C ALA A 150 -4.16 21.76 19.94
N ASP A 151 -3.57 22.91 19.64
CA ASP A 151 -3.59 24.14 20.46
C ASP A 151 -4.82 25.04 20.22
N GLN A 152 -5.69 24.71 19.24
CA GLN A 152 -6.84 25.51 18.85
C GLN A 152 -8.16 24.77 19.11
N GLN A 153 -9.25 25.53 19.22
CA GLN A 153 -10.60 24.96 19.37
C GLN A 153 -11.36 24.90 18.05
N ALA A 154 -10.96 25.70 17.07
CA ALA A 154 -11.67 25.80 15.80
C ALA A 154 -11.51 24.48 14.98
N VAL A 155 -12.63 23.92 14.60
CA VAL A 155 -12.70 22.83 13.63
C VAL A 155 -12.92 23.45 12.26
N VAL A 156 -12.06 23.13 11.31
CA VAL A 156 -12.09 23.61 9.92
C VAL A 156 -12.17 22.43 8.95
N SER A 157 -12.41 22.69 7.68
CA SER A 157 -12.26 21.70 6.61
C SER A 157 -10.95 21.94 5.87
N ILE A 158 -10.20 20.87 5.60
CA ILE A 158 -8.97 20.91 4.78
C ILE A 158 -9.01 19.86 3.67
N PRO A 159 -8.30 20.07 2.53
CA PRO A 159 -8.29 19.14 1.39
C PRO A 159 -7.32 17.98 1.59
N VAL A 160 -7.45 17.27 2.72
CA VAL A 160 -6.67 16.06 3.05
C VAL A 160 -7.64 15.01 3.56
N GLY A 161 -7.68 13.85 2.92
CA GLY A 161 -8.50 12.71 3.35
C GLY A 161 -7.79 11.89 4.42
N SER A 162 -8.56 11.30 5.36
CA SER A 162 -7.99 10.44 6.41
C SER A 162 -7.28 9.19 5.84
N HIS A 163 -7.66 8.73 4.64
CA HIS A 163 -7.02 7.62 3.93
C HIS A 163 -5.62 7.97 3.39
N GLU A 164 -5.29 9.26 3.26
CA GLU A 164 -3.97 9.72 2.81
C GLU A 164 -2.94 9.72 3.95
N VAL A 165 -3.39 9.56 5.17
CA VAL A 165 -2.59 9.48 6.40
C VAL A 165 -2.87 8.15 7.10
N ASP A 166 -2.59 7.05 6.41
CA ASP A 166 -2.80 5.71 6.92
C ASP A 166 -1.81 5.36 8.05
N THR A 167 -2.24 4.53 8.99
CA THR A 167 -1.41 3.99 10.07
C THR A 167 -0.78 2.65 9.74
N ASP A 168 -1.20 2.03 8.62
CA ASP A 168 -0.62 0.78 8.13
C ASP A 168 0.73 1.05 7.45
N ALA A 169 1.78 0.40 7.95
CA ALA A 169 3.13 0.50 7.40
C ALA A 169 3.22 0.03 5.94
N ASP A 170 2.42 -0.96 5.55
CA ASP A 170 2.41 -1.50 4.18
C ASP A 170 1.91 -0.48 3.15
N SER A 171 1.07 0.47 3.59
CA SER A 171 0.63 1.59 2.76
C SER A 171 1.75 2.56 2.39
N TRP A 172 2.83 2.59 3.20
CA TRP A 172 3.97 3.50 3.03
C TRP A 172 5.23 2.81 2.50
N LEU A 173 5.23 1.48 2.41
CA LEU A 173 6.40 0.72 1.98
C LEU A 173 6.86 1.16 0.59
N ASP A 174 8.17 1.35 0.43
CA ASP A 174 8.76 1.53 -0.88
C ASP A 174 8.73 0.21 -1.66
N ARG A 175 7.75 0.09 -2.54
CA ARG A 175 7.54 -1.13 -3.33
C ARG A 175 8.56 -1.32 -4.43
N SER A 176 9.33 -0.28 -4.77
CA SER A 176 10.40 -0.34 -5.78
C SER A 176 11.64 -1.10 -5.31
N LEU A 177 11.68 -1.53 -4.03
CA LEU A 177 12.82 -2.25 -3.47
C LEU A 177 13.19 -3.54 -4.21
N ALA A 178 12.21 -4.22 -4.82
CA ALA A 178 12.42 -5.42 -5.60
C ALA A 178 12.35 -5.18 -7.12
N ASP A 179 12.17 -3.93 -7.56
CA ASP A 179 12.04 -3.60 -8.97
C ASP A 179 13.31 -3.95 -9.75
N LEU A 180 13.10 -4.63 -10.85
CA LEU A 180 14.13 -4.95 -11.83
C LEU A 180 13.78 -4.26 -13.15
N ASN A 181 14.67 -3.38 -13.60
CA ASN A 181 14.55 -2.84 -14.94
C ASN A 181 15.17 -3.83 -15.94
N LYS A 182 14.37 -4.27 -16.91
CA LYS A 182 14.80 -5.22 -17.95
C LYS A 182 16.01 -4.72 -18.75
N ASP A 183 16.13 -3.41 -18.94
CA ASP A 183 17.24 -2.82 -19.68
C ASP A 183 18.56 -2.90 -18.89
N ASP A 184 18.49 -2.94 -17.57
CA ASP A 184 19.65 -3.06 -16.68
C ASP A 184 20.12 -4.52 -16.52
N LEU A 185 19.38 -5.49 -17.04
CA LEU A 185 19.75 -6.91 -16.94
C LEU A 185 20.78 -7.26 -18.01
N LYS A 186 21.85 -7.95 -17.59
CA LYS A 186 22.90 -8.55 -18.42
C LYS A 186 22.75 -10.07 -18.53
N ALA A 187 22.37 -10.72 -17.40
CA ALA A 187 22.13 -12.15 -17.35
C ALA A 187 21.08 -12.51 -16.31
N LEU A 188 20.41 -13.63 -16.51
CA LEU A 188 19.47 -14.26 -15.60
C LEU A 188 19.82 -15.75 -15.43
N SER A 189 19.89 -16.22 -14.20
CA SER A 189 20.05 -17.64 -13.87
C SER A 189 18.90 -18.07 -12.96
N LEU A 190 18.15 -19.07 -13.38
CA LEU A 190 17.01 -19.66 -12.65
C LEU A 190 17.08 -21.17 -12.86
N ASP A 191 17.36 -21.93 -11.79
CA ASP A 191 17.54 -23.37 -11.84
C ASP A 191 18.48 -23.82 -13.00
N ASP A 192 18.03 -24.61 -13.95
CA ASP A 192 18.77 -25.08 -15.15
C ASP A 192 18.76 -24.05 -16.31
N ILE A 193 18.06 -22.93 -16.13
CA ILE A 193 17.96 -21.83 -17.10
C ILE A 193 19.09 -20.84 -16.85
N SER A 194 19.92 -20.59 -17.86
CA SER A 194 20.91 -19.52 -17.84
C SER A 194 20.81 -18.72 -19.13
N LEU A 195 20.39 -17.46 -19.00
CA LEU A 195 20.18 -16.51 -20.10
C LEU A 195 21.20 -15.40 -20.03
N THR A 196 21.75 -15.03 -21.17
CA THR A 196 22.67 -13.90 -21.30
C THR A 196 22.18 -12.97 -22.41
N LYS A 197 22.17 -11.67 -22.10
CA LYS A 197 21.83 -10.64 -23.07
C LYS A 197 23.01 -10.46 -24.05
N ASN A 198 22.76 -10.60 -25.33
CA ASN A 198 23.72 -10.39 -26.39
C ASN A 198 23.29 -9.20 -27.24
N LYS A 199 24.22 -8.33 -27.55
CA LYS A 199 24.00 -7.17 -28.42
C LYS A 199 24.69 -7.41 -29.77
N GLU A 200 23.91 -7.45 -30.82
CA GLU A 200 24.41 -7.61 -32.20
C GLU A 200 23.96 -6.38 -33.00
N GLY A 201 24.89 -5.44 -33.18
CA GLY A 201 24.55 -4.11 -33.74
C GLY A 201 23.62 -3.34 -32.83
N ASP A 202 22.46 -2.91 -33.37
CA ASP A 202 21.41 -2.21 -32.63
C ASP A 202 20.34 -3.14 -32.04
N LYS A 203 20.45 -4.47 -32.27
CA LYS A 203 19.48 -5.44 -31.75
C LYS A 203 20.03 -6.15 -30.52
N GLU A 204 19.22 -6.16 -29.47
CA GLU A 204 19.47 -6.91 -28.26
C GLU A 204 18.66 -8.21 -28.32
N ASN A 205 19.31 -9.33 -28.03
CA ASN A 205 18.68 -10.66 -27.98
C ASN A 205 19.16 -11.39 -26.72
N TRP A 206 18.32 -12.29 -26.23
CA TRP A 206 18.70 -13.15 -25.14
C TRP A 206 19.06 -14.53 -25.69
N ILE A 207 20.14 -15.09 -25.19
CA ILE A 207 20.65 -16.41 -25.61
C ILE A 207 20.66 -17.32 -24.42
N LEU A 208 20.06 -18.50 -24.57
CA LEU A 208 20.11 -19.57 -23.58
C LEU A 208 21.48 -20.25 -23.66
N THR A 209 22.16 -20.35 -22.53
CA THR A 209 23.50 -20.99 -22.48
C THR A 209 23.46 -22.40 -23.03
N GLY A 210 24.36 -22.68 -23.98
CA GLY A 210 24.44 -23.96 -24.68
C GLY A 210 23.41 -24.14 -25.82
N ALA A 211 22.72 -23.08 -26.21
CA ALA A 211 21.89 -23.04 -27.42
C ALA A 211 22.34 -21.89 -28.33
N SER A 212 21.98 -21.96 -29.61
CA SER A 212 22.18 -20.83 -30.52
C SER A 212 21.07 -19.77 -30.32
N LYS A 213 21.22 -18.62 -31.00
CA LYS A 213 20.20 -17.60 -31.04
C LYS A 213 18.91 -18.11 -31.71
N GLU A 214 19.08 -18.85 -32.78
CA GLU A 214 18.02 -19.46 -33.59
C GLU A 214 17.26 -20.52 -32.80
N ASP A 215 17.97 -21.27 -31.95
CA ASP A 215 17.38 -22.32 -31.08
C ASP A 215 16.74 -21.74 -29.81
N THR A 216 17.00 -20.45 -29.49
CA THR A 216 16.42 -19.80 -28.33
C THR A 216 15.09 -19.14 -28.71
N LYS A 217 13.98 -19.59 -28.10
CA LYS A 217 12.63 -19.05 -28.32
C LYS A 217 12.47 -17.71 -27.63
N GLN A 218 12.76 -16.61 -28.35
CA GLN A 218 12.76 -15.24 -27.82
C GLN A 218 11.46 -14.85 -27.13
N GLU A 219 10.31 -15.25 -27.64
CA GLU A 219 9.00 -14.97 -27.07
C GLU A 219 8.81 -15.58 -25.67
N ALA A 220 9.30 -16.82 -25.49
CA ALA A 220 9.26 -17.48 -24.18
C ALA A 220 10.26 -16.86 -23.19
N VAL A 221 11.43 -16.44 -23.67
CA VAL A 221 12.40 -15.68 -22.87
C VAL A 221 11.82 -14.34 -22.44
N GLU A 222 11.18 -13.63 -23.34
CA GLU A 222 10.50 -12.36 -23.04
C GLU A 222 9.44 -12.54 -21.95
N LYS A 223 8.63 -13.59 -22.04
CA LYS A 223 7.65 -13.93 -21.02
C LYS A 223 8.30 -14.15 -19.66
N LEU A 224 9.37 -14.95 -19.60
CA LEU A 224 10.11 -15.20 -18.35
C LEU A 224 10.71 -13.92 -17.77
N LEU A 225 11.32 -13.08 -18.60
CA LEU A 225 11.87 -11.79 -18.15
C LEU A 225 10.78 -10.86 -17.60
N ASN A 226 9.62 -10.81 -18.26
CA ASN A 226 8.48 -10.02 -17.77
C ASN A 226 7.98 -10.54 -16.42
N GLN A 227 7.95 -11.86 -16.20
CA GLN A 227 7.60 -12.45 -14.91
C GLN A 227 8.61 -12.07 -13.81
N VAL A 228 9.89 -12.17 -14.08
CA VAL A 228 10.97 -11.81 -13.15
C VAL A 228 10.93 -10.32 -12.80
N THR A 229 10.67 -9.45 -13.79
CA THR A 229 10.62 -7.99 -13.58
C THR A 229 9.29 -7.50 -13.00
N ALA A 230 8.25 -8.33 -12.97
CA ALA A 230 6.95 -7.98 -12.39
C ALA A 230 6.88 -8.23 -10.86
N ILE A 231 7.95 -8.71 -10.24
CA ILE A 231 7.98 -8.99 -8.80
C ILE A 231 7.85 -7.68 -8.03
N SER A 232 6.81 -7.62 -7.19
CA SER A 232 6.51 -6.45 -6.37
C SER A 232 6.27 -6.87 -4.92
N VAL A 233 6.87 -6.13 -4.00
CA VAL A 233 6.71 -6.36 -2.56
C VAL A 233 5.39 -5.76 -2.05
N GLN A 234 4.72 -6.47 -1.14
CA GLN A 234 3.44 -6.06 -0.57
C GLN A 234 3.58 -5.54 0.85
N SER A 235 4.33 -6.26 1.69
CA SER A 235 4.60 -5.89 3.08
C SER A 235 5.99 -6.34 3.50
N VAL A 236 6.53 -5.72 4.56
CA VAL A 236 7.75 -6.16 5.24
C VAL A 236 7.37 -7.15 6.34
N LEU A 237 8.14 -8.21 6.47
CA LEU A 237 7.87 -9.30 7.42
C LEU A 237 8.89 -9.32 8.56
N ASP A 238 8.49 -9.95 9.68
CA ASP A 238 9.37 -10.17 10.83
C ASP A 238 10.63 -10.97 10.41
N PRO A 239 11.83 -10.38 10.54
CA PRO A 239 13.05 -11.05 10.07
C PRO A 239 13.36 -12.35 10.82
N VAL A 240 13.03 -12.42 12.12
CA VAL A 240 13.34 -13.61 12.96
C VAL A 240 12.46 -14.79 12.56
N GLN A 241 11.18 -14.55 12.28
CA GLN A 241 10.26 -15.60 11.84
C GLN A 241 10.55 -15.99 10.40
N SER A 242 10.75 -15.00 9.52
CA SER A 242 10.98 -15.24 8.10
C SER A 242 12.29 -15.96 7.82
N ALA A 243 13.36 -15.70 8.58
CA ALA A 243 14.64 -16.39 8.43
C ALA A 243 14.53 -17.91 8.59
N LYS A 244 13.60 -18.39 9.41
CA LYS A 244 13.38 -19.83 9.62
C LYS A 244 12.93 -20.56 8.36
N LEU A 245 12.25 -19.86 7.45
CA LEU A 245 11.78 -20.42 6.19
C LEU A 245 12.91 -20.71 5.21
N PHE A 246 14.06 -20.06 5.38
CA PHE A 246 15.25 -20.21 4.54
C PHE A 246 16.30 -21.15 5.15
N THR A 247 15.94 -21.97 6.15
CA THR A 247 16.76 -23.07 6.66
C THR A 247 16.73 -24.30 5.74
N GLN A 248 15.77 -24.35 4.83
CA GLN A 248 15.64 -25.30 3.75
C GLN A 248 15.82 -24.57 2.40
N ASP A 249 15.97 -25.37 1.32
CA ASP A 249 16.07 -24.80 -0.01
C ASP A 249 14.80 -23.99 -0.36
N PRO A 250 14.95 -22.80 -0.94
CA PRO A 250 13.82 -21.98 -1.35
C PRO A 250 13.03 -22.69 -2.46
N ALA A 251 11.72 -22.44 -2.51
CA ALA A 251 10.86 -22.99 -3.56
C ALA A 251 11.23 -22.50 -4.97
N VAL A 252 11.72 -21.26 -5.06
CA VAL A 252 12.27 -20.65 -6.28
C VAL A 252 13.45 -19.79 -5.90
N GLN A 253 14.50 -19.85 -6.70
CA GLN A 253 15.62 -18.93 -6.58
C GLN A 253 16.13 -18.55 -7.97
N PHE A 254 16.30 -17.24 -8.20
CA PHE A 254 16.99 -16.77 -9.39
C PHE A 254 18.02 -15.70 -9.04
N THR A 255 19.03 -15.60 -9.87
CA THR A 255 20.08 -14.58 -9.77
C THR A 255 20.10 -13.74 -11.03
N VAL A 256 20.04 -12.44 -10.86
CA VAL A 256 20.23 -11.49 -11.95
C VAL A 256 21.63 -10.91 -11.89
N THR A 257 22.25 -10.74 -13.05
CA THR A 257 23.48 -9.96 -13.22
C THR A 257 23.08 -8.67 -13.92
N LYS A 258 23.39 -7.52 -13.31
CA LYS A 258 23.11 -6.20 -13.87
C LYS A 258 24.23 -5.76 -14.84
N GLN A 259 24.01 -4.70 -15.61
CA GLN A 259 24.99 -4.17 -16.57
C GLN A 259 26.33 -3.76 -15.92
N ASN A 260 26.30 -3.35 -14.64
CA ASN A 260 27.50 -3.04 -13.84
C ASN A 260 28.17 -4.28 -13.22
N ASP A 261 27.84 -5.48 -13.68
CA ASP A 261 28.32 -6.79 -13.19
C ASP A 261 27.92 -7.13 -11.72
N SER A 262 27.12 -6.31 -11.06
CA SER A 262 26.58 -6.66 -9.74
C SER A 262 25.57 -7.81 -9.89
N LYS A 263 25.59 -8.72 -8.90
CA LYS A 263 24.69 -9.87 -8.86
C LYS A 263 23.75 -9.75 -7.67
N VAL A 264 22.48 -9.96 -7.91
CA VAL A 264 21.46 -10.02 -6.85
C VAL A 264 20.70 -11.32 -7.00
N THR A 265 20.62 -12.05 -5.89
CA THR A 265 19.85 -13.30 -5.81
C THR A 265 18.52 -13.02 -5.13
N TYR A 266 17.45 -13.47 -5.73
CA TYR A 266 16.07 -13.44 -5.26
C TYR A 266 15.69 -14.86 -4.88
N ALA A 267 15.43 -15.09 -3.60
CA ALA A 267 15.03 -16.41 -3.08
C ALA A 267 13.62 -16.31 -2.48
N PHE A 268 12.77 -17.29 -2.81
CA PHE A 268 11.36 -17.31 -2.42
C PHE A 268 11.06 -18.58 -1.62
N ALA A 269 10.64 -18.39 -0.37
CA ALA A 269 10.11 -19.47 0.47
C ALA A 269 8.58 -19.45 0.42
N GLN A 270 7.96 -20.60 0.16
CA GLN A 270 6.51 -20.70 0.04
C GLN A 270 5.84 -20.67 1.41
N GLN A 271 4.75 -19.95 1.52
CA GLN A 271 3.75 -19.99 2.57
C GLN A 271 2.39 -20.39 1.98
N ASP A 272 1.35 -20.52 2.82
CA ASP A 272 0.05 -21.03 2.37
C ASP A 272 -0.53 -20.23 1.20
N ASP A 273 -0.58 -18.91 1.33
CA ASP A 273 -1.23 -17.98 0.39
C ASP A 273 -0.31 -16.89 -0.20
N TYR A 274 1.00 -16.92 0.11
CA TYR A 274 1.99 -15.97 -0.39
C TYR A 274 3.39 -16.57 -0.42
N PHE A 275 4.35 -15.86 -0.98
CA PHE A 275 5.77 -16.17 -0.87
C PHE A 275 6.50 -15.14 -0.02
N VAL A 276 7.51 -15.59 0.70
CA VAL A 276 8.46 -14.72 1.39
C VAL A 276 9.68 -14.54 0.49
N LEU A 277 9.94 -13.30 0.12
CA LEU A 277 11.12 -12.92 -0.68
C LEU A 277 12.27 -12.52 0.23
N LYS A 278 13.45 -13.06 -0.06
CA LYS A 278 14.75 -12.62 0.45
C LYS A 278 15.64 -12.25 -0.72
N MET A 279 16.21 -11.05 -0.69
CA MET A 279 17.22 -10.60 -1.66
C MET A 279 18.60 -10.61 -1.02
N SER A 280 19.65 -10.94 -1.80
CA SER A 280 21.02 -11.04 -1.30
C SER A 280 21.64 -9.69 -0.90
N ASP A 281 21.14 -8.60 -1.45
CA ASP A 281 21.58 -7.21 -1.19
C ASP A 281 20.68 -6.45 -0.20
N ASN A 282 19.67 -7.11 0.38
CA ASN A 282 18.74 -6.53 1.33
C ASN A 282 18.60 -7.41 2.58
N ALA A 283 18.66 -6.80 3.78
CA ALA A 283 18.54 -7.54 5.04
C ALA A 283 17.09 -7.94 5.36
N LEU A 284 16.10 -7.28 4.78
CA LEU A 284 14.68 -7.48 5.07
C LEU A 284 14.10 -8.68 4.33
N TYR A 285 12.92 -9.11 4.81
CA TYR A 285 12.09 -10.13 4.19
C TYR A 285 10.76 -9.50 3.80
N PHE A 286 10.24 -9.88 2.63
CA PHE A 286 9.05 -9.25 2.09
C PHE A 286 7.99 -10.28 1.72
N LYS A 287 6.74 -9.92 1.91
CA LYS A 287 5.60 -10.65 1.36
C LYS A 287 5.47 -10.34 -0.14
N VAL A 288 5.32 -11.40 -0.94
CA VAL A 288 5.05 -11.32 -2.38
C VAL A 288 3.82 -12.15 -2.70
N GLY A 289 2.96 -11.65 -3.57
CA GLY A 289 1.76 -12.36 -3.98
C GLY A 289 2.07 -13.68 -4.67
N LYS A 290 1.33 -14.72 -4.33
CA LYS A 290 1.53 -16.10 -4.82
C LYS A 290 1.57 -16.17 -6.34
N TRP A 291 0.63 -15.52 -7.01
CA TRP A 291 0.50 -15.49 -8.47
C TRP A 291 1.73 -14.92 -9.22
N LEU A 292 2.53 -14.05 -8.55
CA LEU A 292 3.76 -13.50 -9.15
C LEU A 292 4.90 -14.52 -9.24
N VAL A 293 4.89 -15.55 -8.41
CA VAL A 293 5.99 -16.49 -8.23
C VAL A 293 5.63 -17.87 -8.77
N GLU A 294 4.36 -18.28 -8.77
CA GLU A 294 3.92 -19.60 -9.21
C GLU A 294 4.41 -19.94 -10.62
N ASP A 295 4.29 -19.02 -11.56
CA ASP A 295 4.76 -19.22 -12.94
C ASP A 295 6.27 -19.46 -13.02
N LEU A 296 7.06 -18.92 -12.07
CA LEU A 296 8.51 -19.13 -12.00
C LEU A 296 8.86 -20.54 -11.50
N THR A 297 8.01 -21.14 -10.66
CA THR A 297 8.20 -22.54 -10.20
C THR A 297 8.06 -23.55 -11.35
N GLU A 298 7.32 -23.18 -12.40
CA GLU A 298 7.06 -24.01 -13.58
C GLU A 298 7.98 -23.70 -14.77
N ALA A 299 8.89 -22.73 -14.61
CA ALA A 299 9.84 -22.38 -15.65
C ALA A 299 10.80 -23.56 -15.88
N LYS A 300 10.95 -23.98 -17.14
CA LYS A 300 11.85 -25.07 -17.54
C LYS A 300 12.60 -24.74 -18.82
N ARG A 301 13.84 -25.19 -18.89
CA ARG A 301 14.74 -24.93 -20.00
C ARG A 301 14.13 -25.35 -21.36
N GLU A 302 13.42 -26.47 -21.42
CA GLU A 302 12.83 -27.01 -22.66
C GLU A 302 11.75 -26.09 -23.25
N LYS A 303 11.09 -25.27 -22.40
CA LYS A 303 10.09 -24.29 -22.84
C LYS A 303 10.72 -23.09 -23.57
N LEU A 304 12.01 -22.85 -23.36
CA LEU A 304 12.80 -21.76 -23.96
C LEU A 304 13.51 -22.15 -25.24
N LEU A 305 13.46 -23.44 -25.62
CA LEU A 305 14.06 -23.94 -26.85
C LEU A 305 13.03 -23.98 -27.98
N VAL A 306 13.47 -23.69 -29.20
CA VAL A 306 12.72 -23.97 -30.41
C VAL A 306 12.78 -25.48 -30.58
N ARG A 307 11.65 -26.16 -30.45
CA ARG A 307 11.58 -27.57 -30.80
C ARG A 307 11.77 -27.69 -32.30
N ASP A 308 12.76 -28.44 -32.75
CA ASP A 308 12.83 -28.89 -34.14
C ASP A 308 11.47 -29.50 -34.49
N LYS A 309 10.95 -29.12 -35.66
CA LYS A 309 9.76 -29.80 -36.21
C LYS A 309 10.00 -31.29 -36.03
N GLU A 310 9.08 -31.99 -35.40
CA GLU A 310 9.05 -33.43 -35.31
C GLU A 310 9.55 -33.97 -36.64
N GLU A 311 10.63 -34.79 -36.64
CA GLU A 311 11.02 -35.56 -37.79
C GLU A 311 9.75 -36.26 -38.28
N PRO A 312 9.40 -36.17 -39.57
CA PRO A 312 8.21 -36.84 -40.08
C PRO A 312 8.37 -38.32 -39.74
N LYS A 313 7.50 -38.80 -38.88
CA LYS A 313 7.40 -40.19 -38.47
C LYS A 313 7.44 -41.02 -39.75
N ALA A 314 8.55 -41.74 -40.00
CA ALA A 314 8.70 -42.60 -41.16
C ALA A 314 7.47 -43.49 -41.22
N GLU A 315 6.64 -43.30 -42.22
CA GLU A 315 5.56 -44.21 -42.55
C GLU A 315 6.20 -45.57 -42.81
N PRO A 316 5.67 -46.67 -42.28
CA PRO A 316 6.22 -47.98 -42.58
C PRO A 316 6.08 -48.26 -44.06
N VAL A 317 7.22 -48.48 -44.74
CA VAL A 317 7.28 -48.94 -46.11
C VAL A 317 6.53 -50.27 -46.21
N VAL A 318 5.30 -50.17 -46.71
CA VAL A 318 4.57 -51.41 -47.14
C VAL A 318 5.20 -51.85 -48.41
N GLN A 319 5.94 -52.97 -48.37
CA GLN A 319 6.42 -53.72 -49.55
C GLN A 319 5.20 -54.18 -50.35
N GLU A 320 5.05 -53.58 -51.50
CA GLU A 320 4.09 -53.96 -52.51
C GLU A 320 4.59 -55.29 -53.18
N THR A 321 4.00 -56.38 -52.80
CA THR A 321 4.09 -57.63 -53.57
C THR A 321 2.93 -57.64 -54.54
N GLN A 322 3.27 -57.50 -55.83
CA GLN A 322 2.35 -57.82 -56.93
C GLN A 322 2.00 -59.30 -56.98
N PRO A 323 0.74 -59.63 -57.34
CA PRO A 323 0.50 -60.59 -58.40
C PRO A 323 -0.62 -60.17 -59.36
N VAL A 324 -0.21 -60.16 -60.66
CA VAL A 324 -0.85 -60.72 -61.86
C VAL A 324 -2.37 -60.74 -61.96
N GLU A 325 -2.82 -59.98 -63.01
CA GLU A 325 -3.90 -60.19 -63.97
C GLU A 325 -4.98 -61.27 -63.74
N GLN A 326 -6.24 -60.88 -63.84
CA GLN A 326 -7.13 -61.27 -64.90
C GLN A 326 -8.46 -60.52 -64.91
N SER A 327 -8.70 -59.92 -66.10
CA SER A 327 -9.92 -59.57 -66.82
C SER A 327 -11.30 -59.96 -66.25
N ALA A 328 -12.24 -59.10 -66.29
CA ALA A 328 -13.34 -59.03 -67.25
C ALA A 328 -14.46 -58.08 -66.82
N LYS A 329 -14.69 -57.13 -67.71
CA LYS A 329 -15.97 -56.75 -68.38
C LYS A 329 -17.18 -56.22 -67.57
N GLN A 330 -17.55 -55.02 -68.02
CA GLN A 330 -18.91 -54.59 -68.38
C GLN A 330 -19.91 -54.38 -67.24
N GLU A 331 -20.73 -53.41 -67.17
CA GLU A 331 -21.28 -52.34 -68.04
C GLU A 331 -21.99 -51.27 -67.22
N GLU A 332 -21.93 -50.07 -67.75
CA GLU A 332 -23.05 -49.17 -67.96
C GLU A 332 -23.91 -48.66 -66.77
N GLY A 333 -23.98 -47.38 -66.68
CA GLY A 333 -25.28 -46.72 -66.61
C GLY A 333 -25.30 -45.45 -65.79
N THR A 334 -25.08 -44.37 -66.47
CA THR A 334 -25.94 -43.20 -66.64
C THR A 334 -26.19 -42.24 -65.47
N GLN A 335 -25.67 -41.05 -65.67
CA GLN A 335 -26.31 -39.71 -65.54
C GLN A 335 -27.14 -39.42 -64.26
N ALA A 336 -27.16 -38.31 -63.71
CA ALA A 336 -26.94 -36.91 -64.08
C ALA A 336 -27.28 -35.98 -62.93
N GLN A 337 -26.77 -34.76 -63.08
CA GLN A 337 -27.31 -33.47 -62.65
C GLN A 337 -27.35 -33.16 -61.17
N ALA A 338 -26.53 -32.27 -60.71
CA ALA A 338 -26.66 -30.80 -60.67
C ALA A 338 -27.85 -30.29 -59.85
N GLU A 339 -27.56 -29.60 -58.79
CA GLU A 339 -28.03 -28.24 -58.62
C GLU A 339 -27.54 -27.64 -57.28
N LYS A 340 -26.93 -26.47 -57.35
CA LYS A 340 -26.82 -25.44 -56.35
C LYS A 340 -28.03 -24.53 -56.53
N PRO A 341 -28.34 -23.50 -55.72
CA PRO A 341 -28.11 -23.18 -54.32
C PRO A 341 -29.43 -22.71 -53.66
N VAL A 342 -29.47 -22.41 -52.39
CA VAL A 342 -30.28 -21.30 -51.84
C VAL A 342 -29.74 -20.89 -50.46
N GLN A 343 -29.44 -19.63 -50.35
CA GLN A 343 -29.30 -18.84 -49.13
C GLN A 343 -30.64 -18.73 -48.38
N GLN A 344 -30.59 -18.70 -47.05
CA GLN A 344 -31.53 -17.91 -46.22
C GLN A 344 -30.90 -17.75 -44.83
N GLU A 345 -30.46 -16.57 -44.49
CA GLU A 345 -31.00 -15.56 -43.57
C GLU A 345 -31.24 -16.04 -42.15
N ALA A 346 -30.54 -15.33 -41.24
CA ALA A 346 -30.69 -15.34 -39.79
C ALA A 346 -32.06 -14.79 -39.34
N PRO A 347 -32.46 -15.12 -38.12
CA PRO A 347 -32.98 -14.04 -37.30
C PRO A 347 -32.26 -13.92 -35.94
N SER A 348 -32.04 -12.67 -35.59
CA SER A 348 -31.62 -12.12 -34.33
C SER A 348 -32.55 -12.58 -33.18
N GLU A 349 -31.98 -13.14 -32.15
CA GLU A 349 -32.70 -13.31 -30.90
C GLU A 349 -32.08 -12.45 -29.81
N LYS A 350 -32.94 -11.56 -29.27
CA LYS A 350 -32.71 -10.63 -28.21
C LYS A 350 -32.37 -11.39 -26.94
N VAL A 351 -31.20 -11.12 -26.34
CA VAL A 351 -30.89 -11.53 -24.98
C VAL A 351 -31.55 -10.54 -24.02
N ALA A 352 -32.47 -11.04 -23.22
CA ALA A 352 -33.11 -10.35 -22.13
C ALA A 352 -32.15 -10.20 -20.95
N VAL A 353 -32.11 -9.00 -20.40
CA VAL A 353 -31.45 -8.62 -19.15
C VAL A 353 -32.27 -9.21 -17.99
N PRO A 354 -31.68 -9.89 -16.99
CA PRO A 354 -32.38 -10.26 -15.77
C PRO A 354 -32.53 -9.06 -14.83
N GLU A 355 -33.75 -8.79 -14.40
CA GLU A 355 -34.12 -7.84 -13.36
C GLU A 355 -33.52 -8.26 -12.00
N GLU A 356 -33.00 -7.26 -11.27
CA GLU A 356 -32.62 -7.36 -9.86
C GLU A 356 -33.85 -7.59 -8.98
N PRO A 357 -33.79 -8.45 -7.93
CA PRO A 357 -34.87 -8.58 -6.98
C PRO A 357 -34.86 -7.41 -5.97
N LYS A 358 -35.98 -6.73 -5.94
CA LYS A 358 -36.38 -5.72 -4.97
C LYS A 358 -36.43 -6.32 -3.57
N VAL A 359 -35.55 -5.88 -2.67
CA VAL A 359 -35.57 -6.25 -1.27
C VAL A 359 -36.43 -5.22 -0.51
N GLU A 360 -37.54 -5.68 0.05
CA GLU A 360 -38.37 -4.92 0.99
C GLU A 360 -37.66 -4.85 2.38
N PRO A 361 -37.81 -3.75 3.13
CA PRO A 361 -37.18 -3.62 4.44
C PRO A 361 -38.01 -4.37 5.49
N VAL A 362 -37.43 -5.39 6.10
CA VAL A 362 -37.97 -6.04 7.31
C VAL A 362 -37.68 -5.15 8.51
N VAL A 363 -38.74 -4.59 9.06
CA VAL A 363 -38.75 -3.93 10.37
C VAL A 363 -38.69 -5.02 11.44
N GLN A 364 -37.60 -5.16 12.15
CA GLN A 364 -37.54 -5.92 13.40
C GLN A 364 -37.62 -4.97 14.59
N GLU A 365 -38.69 -5.11 15.28
CA GLU A 365 -39.06 -4.58 16.59
C GLU A 365 -38.13 -5.21 17.66
N THR A 366 -37.22 -4.43 18.25
CA THR A 366 -36.42 -4.88 19.40
C THR A 366 -37.01 -4.37 20.68
N GLN A 367 -37.48 -5.32 21.51
CA GLN A 367 -37.87 -5.13 22.89
C GLN A 367 -36.65 -4.87 23.78
N PRO A 368 -36.76 -4.04 24.83
CA PRO A 368 -35.67 -3.78 25.76
C PRO A 368 -35.51 -4.93 26.77
N VAL A 369 -34.28 -5.42 26.87
CA VAL A 369 -33.86 -6.34 27.93
C VAL A 369 -33.30 -5.53 29.07
N GLU A 370 -34.05 -5.54 30.17
CA GLU A 370 -33.64 -5.09 31.51
C GLU A 370 -32.63 -6.08 32.08
N GLN A 371 -31.38 -5.65 32.35
CA GLN A 371 -30.44 -6.44 33.13
C GLN A 371 -29.95 -5.65 34.34
N SER A 372 -30.28 -6.26 35.47
CA SER A 372 -29.97 -5.92 36.83
C SER A 372 -28.50 -5.62 37.11
N VAL A 373 -28.28 -4.48 37.73
CA VAL A 373 -27.01 -4.09 38.38
C VAL A 373 -26.84 -4.89 39.66
N LYS A 374 -25.82 -5.72 39.77
CA LYS A 374 -25.29 -6.25 41.05
C LYS A 374 -24.05 -5.49 41.40
N GLN A 375 -24.15 -4.66 42.42
CA GLN A 375 -23.03 -4.04 43.11
C GLN A 375 -22.27 -5.11 43.92
N GLU A 376 -20.98 -5.26 43.72
CA GLU A 376 -20.07 -5.85 44.68
C GLU A 376 -19.15 -4.77 45.23
N GLU A 377 -19.33 -4.52 46.49
CA GLU A 377 -18.58 -3.70 47.42
C GLU A 377 -17.28 -4.45 47.75
N VAL A 378 -16.09 -3.92 47.43
CA VAL A 378 -14.84 -4.43 47.96
C VAL A 378 -14.11 -3.35 48.70
N THR A 379 -14.01 -3.63 49.98
CA THR A 379 -13.41 -2.97 51.12
C THR A 379 -11.94 -2.54 50.90
N GLN A 380 -11.68 -1.29 51.26
CA GLN A 380 -10.33 -0.73 51.47
C GLN A 380 -9.63 -1.40 52.68
N GLU A 381 -8.41 -1.85 52.52
CA GLU A 381 -7.50 -2.03 53.64
C GLU A 381 -6.19 -1.29 53.35
N GLN A 382 -5.98 -0.26 54.18
CA GLN A 382 -4.76 0.52 54.30
C GLN A 382 -3.68 -0.30 55.04
N THR A 383 -2.48 -0.28 54.54
CA THR A 383 -1.29 -0.39 55.43
C THR A 383 -0.15 0.47 54.87
N GLU A 384 0.02 1.59 55.52
CA GLU A 384 1.25 2.38 55.53
C GLU A 384 2.38 1.63 56.25
N LYS A 385 3.60 1.68 55.71
CA LYS A 385 4.81 1.90 56.54
C LYS A 385 5.99 2.38 55.67
N PRO A 386 6.80 3.32 56.20
CA PRO A 386 7.86 4.01 55.48
C PRO A 386 9.20 3.30 55.61
N VAL A 387 10.03 3.38 54.56
CA VAL A 387 11.45 3.01 54.64
C VAL A 387 12.33 4.23 54.39
N GLN A 388 13.26 4.37 55.31
CA GLN A 388 14.19 5.45 55.54
C GLN A 388 15.19 5.65 54.42
N GLN A 389 15.58 6.92 54.24
CA GLN A 389 16.72 7.43 53.51
C GLN A 389 18.04 6.90 54.15
N GLU A 390 18.99 6.47 53.35
CA GLU A 390 20.41 6.52 53.65
C GLU A 390 21.17 7.26 52.56
N ALA A 391 21.89 8.27 52.97
CA ALA A 391 22.72 9.16 52.20
C ALA A 391 24.16 8.63 52.01
N PRO A 392 24.95 9.15 51.06
CA PRO A 392 26.18 8.51 50.58
C PRO A 392 27.42 8.92 51.39
N SER A 393 28.34 7.96 51.59
CA SER A 393 29.69 8.22 52.09
C SER A 393 30.69 8.40 50.96
N LYS A 394 31.42 9.52 51.02
CA LYS A 394 32.68 9.84 50.31
C LYS A 394 33.83 9.02 50.91
N LYS A 395 34.80 8.60 50.07
CA LYS A 395 36.28 8.73 50.23
C LYS A 395 36.97 8.13 49.01
N VAL A 396 37.68 8.95 48.24
CA VAL A 396 39.11 9.31 48.33
C VAL A 396 40.06 8.08 48.39
N THR A 397 40.66 7.79 47.28
CA THR A 397 42.11 7.95 46.99
C THR A 397 42.30 7.80 45.49
#